data_83a8d896b11ce99cab973784acde12ba
#
_entry.id   83a8d896b11ce99cab973784acde12ba
#
_cell.length_a   1.000
_cell.length_b   1.000
_cell.length_c   1.000
_cell.angle_alpha   90.00
_cell.angle_beta   90.00
_cell.angle_gamma   90.00
#
_symmetry.space_group_name_H-M   'P 1'
#
loop_
_entity.id
_entity.type
_entity.pdbx_description
1 polymer ?
#
loop_
_entity_poly.entity_id
_entity_poly.type
_entity_poly.pdbx_seq_one_letter_code
_entity_poly.pdbx_strand_id
1 'polypeptide(L)'
;MNKILSNVVIHKDYSKDIVKVLRSSKSDELICRKLSKYHENDIADAIKLLDKDTRIRLYKILGVDWTAEIFSYLEDTPEYIEEFMTELSVDEAADVLEKMDADDAVDILDNVSEEERQALISHMEKDAKDDVCLIYSYDDDEIGSKMTTNFICINNKLTIKEAMKELVAQAEENDNVNTIYVVDDNNIYYGAIDLKDLIVARDYQKLEDIICICSRKDERMYRRFKGLQRRFNSSIK
;
A
#
# COMPACT_ATOMS: atom_id res chain seq x y z
N MET A 1 44.89 -9.70 -4.84
CA MET A 1 43.84 -10.61 -4.31
C MET A 1 42.98 -9.80 -3.34
N ASN A 2 41.96 -9.06 -3.86
CA ASN A 2 41.05 -8.24 -3.04
C ASN A 2 39.83 -9.09 -2.67
N LYS A 3 39.71 -9.41 -1.38
CA LYS A 3 38.46 -9.93 -0.82
C LYS A 3 37.40 -8.83 -0.84
N ILE A 4 36.45 -8.95 -1.75
CA ILE A 4 35.18 -8.26 -1.65
C ILE A 4 34.41 -8.97 -0.54
N LEU A 5 34.41 -8.39 0.65
CA LEU A 5 33.48 -8.75 1.72
C LEU A 5 32.12 -8.22 1.30
N SER A 6 31.26 -9.10 0.86
CA SER A 6 29.84 -8.83 0.73
C SER A 6 29.31 -8.48 2.12
N ASN A 7 28.92 -7.22 2.33
CA ASN A 7 28.13 -6.81 3.48
C ASN A 7 26.74 -7.45 3.33
N VAL A 8 26.59 -8.68 3.75
CA VAL A 8 25.28 -9.26 4.02
C VAL A 8 24.82 -8.58 5.31
N VAL A 9 23.90 -7.67 5.20
CA VAL A 9 23.14 -7.16 6.35
C VAL A 9 22.34 -8.35 6.87
N ILE A 10 22.82 -8.98 7.94
CA ILE A 10 22.06 -10.05 8.61
C ILE A 10 20.93 -9.33 9.34
N HIS A 11 19.73 -9.37 8.79
CA HIS A 11 18.52 -8.94 9.49
C HIS A 11 18.37 -9.85 10.72
N LYS A 12 18.26 -9.23 11.89
CA LYS A 12 18.03 -9.96 13.13
C LYS A 12 16.59 -10.42 13.14
N ASP A 13 16.37 -11.71 13.24
CA ASP A 13 15.03 -12.29 13.42
C ASP A 13 14.49 -11.95 14.82
N TYR A 14 13.42 -11.13 14.86
CA TYR A 14 12.75 -10.71 16.08
C TYR A 14 11.49 -11.54 16.41
N SER A 15 11.07 -12.47 15.55
CA SER A 15 9.83 -13.24 15.68
C SER A 15 9.69 -13.90 17.06
N LYS A 16 10.76 -14.49 17.59
CA LYS A 16 10.75 -15.12 18.92
C LYS A 16 10.60 -14.13 20.08
N ASP A 17 11.12 -12.93 19.92
CA ASP A 17 11.01 -11.89 20.95
C ASP A 17 9.60 -11.29 20.94
N ILE A 18 9.02 -11.10 19.76
CA ILE A 18 7.62 -10.67 19.57
C ILE A 18 6.66 -11.71 20.16
N VAL A 19 6.84 -12.99 19.85
CA VAL A 19 6.03 -14.09 20.43
C VAL A 19 6.07 -14.08 21.96
N LYS A 20 7.24 -13.84 22.59
CA LYS A 20 7.34 -13.71 24.06
C LYS A 20 6.59 -12.50 24.60
N VAL A 21 6.60 -11.38 23.86
CA VAL A 21 5.83 -10.18 24.23
C VAL A 21 4.33 -10.51 24.23
N LEU A 22 3.84 -11.16 23.19
CA LEU A 22 2.43 -11.51 23.01
C LEU A 22 1.94 -12.55 24.02
N ARG A 23 2.75 -13.55 24.34
CA ARG A 23 2.43 -14.57 25.35
C ARG A 23 2.60 -14.08 26.80
N SER A 24 3.05 -12.83 26.98
CA SER A 24 3.17 -12.28 28.33
C SER A 24 1.80 -11.92 28.90
N SER A 25 1.64 -12.05 30.23
CA SER A 25 0.42 -11.65 30.98
C SER A 25 0.31 -10.12 31.17
N LYS A 26 0.83 -9.31 30.25
CA LYS A 26 0.78 -7.85 30.32
C LYS A 26 -0.56 -7.33 29.79
N SER A 27 -0.90 -6.08 30.17
CA SER A 27 -2.05 -5.40 29.59
C SER A 27 -1.86 -5.18 28.07
N ASP A 28 -2.96 -5.14 27.34
CA ASP A 28 -2.96 -4.96 25.88
C ASP A 28 -2.28 -3.66 25.46
N GLU A 29 -2.45 -2.57 26.22
CA GLU A 29 -1.76 -1.29 26.02
C GLU A 29 -0.23 -1.43 26.11
N LEU A 30 0.25 -2.26 27.03
CA LEU A 30 1.68 -2.49 27.24
C LEU A 30 2.27 -3.39 26.14
N ILE A 31 1.46 -4.30 25.62
CA ILE A 31 1.79 -5.14 24.47
C ILE A 31 1.88 -4.25 23.22
N CYS A 32 0.86 -3.48 22.91
CA CYS A 32 0.81 -2.53 21.80
C CYS A 32 2.04 -1.61 21.79
N ARG A 33 2.33 -0.95 22.94
CA ARG A 33 3.52 -0.09 23.09
C ARG A 33 4.85 -0.81 22.91
N LYS A 34 4.91 -2.12 23.09
CA LYS A 34 6.13 -2.88 22.84
C LYS A 34 6.24 -3.29 21.39
N LEU A 35 5.12 -3.64 20.77
CA LEU A 35 5.05 -4.01 19.37
C LEU A 35 5.41 -2.83 18.48
N SER A 36 5.02 -1.60 18.82
CA SER A 36 5.36 -0.39 18.06
C SER A 36 6.87 -0.07 17.98
N LYS A 37 7.73 -0.93 18.52
CA LYS A 37 9.19 -0.86 18.36
C LYS A 37 9.75 -1.81 17.32
N TYR A 38 8.94 -2.67 16.78
CA TYR A 38 9.28 -3.62 15.74
C TYR A 38 8.69 -3.13 14.41
N HIS A 39 9.29 -3.52 13.33
CA HIS A 39 8.73 -3.30 12.00
C HIS A 39 7.57 -4.25 11.76
N GLU A 40 6.60 -3.84 10.97
CA GLU A 40 5.39 -4.59 10.62
C GLU A 40 5.73 -5.96 10.02
N ASN A 41 6.75 -6.02 9.17
CA ASN A 41 7.27 -7.27 8.61
C ASN A 41 7.75 -8.26 9.69
N ASP A 42 8.44 -7.79 10.75
CA ASP A 42 8.88 -8.66 11.85
C ASP A 42 7.66 -9.21 12.62
N ILE A 43 6.59 -8.43 12.72
CA ILE A 43 5.32 -8.85 13.35
C ILE A 43 4.60 -9.86 12.46
N ALA A 44 4.56 -9.64 11.14
CA ALA A 44 3.98 -10.57 10.16
C ALA A 44 4.67 -11.95 10.23
N ASP A 45 6.00 -11.98 10.36
CA ASP A 45 6.74 -13.23 10.57
C ASP A 45 6.42 -13.89 11.92
N ALA A 46 6.20 -13.10 12.96
CA ALA A 46 5.86 -13.62 14.26
C ALA A 46 4.44 -14.19 14.34
N ILE A 47 3.47 -13.62 13.61
CA ILE A 47 2.07 -14.08 13.54
C ILE A 47 1.99 -15.55 13.11
N LYS A 48 2.82 -15.95 12.15
CA LYS A 48 2.90 -17.33 11.63
C LYS A 48 3.27 -18.36 12.72
N LEU A 49 3.86 -17.92 13.84
CA LEU A 49 4.29 -18.76 14.98
C LEU A 49 3.28 -18.77 16.14
N LEU A 50 2.18 -18.06 16.00
CA LEU A 50 1.16 -17.93 17.05
C LEU A 50 0.07 -18.98 16.87
N ASP A 51 -0.59 -19.31 17.97
CA ASP A 51 -1.86 -20.02 17.96
C ASP A 51 -3.02 -19.06 17.65
N LYS A 52 -4.13 -19.60 17.16
CA LYS A 52 -5.32 -18.85 16.75
C LYS A 52 -5.82 -17.87 17.81
N ASP A 53 -5.93 -18.29 19.06
CA ASP A 53 -6.47 -17.44 20.12
C ASP A 53 -5.56 -16.24 20.38
N THR A 54 -4.24 -16.44 20.29
CA THR A 54 -3.25 -15.36 20.42
C THR A 54 -3.30 -14.42 19.22
N ARG A 55 -3.53 -14.91 18.01
CA ARG A 55 -3.69 -14.07 16.79
C ARG A 55 -4.94 -13.21 16.88
N ILE A 56 -6.10 -13.80 17.18
CA ILE A 56 -7.36 -13.05 17.35
C ILE A 56 -7.23 -11.95 18.42
N ARG A 57 -6.54 -12.23 19.53
CA ARG A 57 -6.25 -11.21 20.54
C ARG A 57 -5.34 -10.12 19.96
N LEU A 58 -4.35 -10.49 19.16
CA LEU A 58 -3.41 -9.58 18.55
C LEU A 58 -4.14 -8.60 17.62
N TYR A 59 -5.02 -9.07 16.73
CA TYR A 59 -5.79 -8.22 15.82
C TYR A 59 -6.60 -7.15 16.60
N LYS A 60 -7.19 -7.53 17.73
CA LYS A 60 -7.89 -6.58 18.61
C LYS A 60 -6.98 -5.55 19.29
N ILE A 61 -5.73 -5.92 19.59
CA ILE A 61 -4.73 -5.00 20.15
C ILE A 61 -4.21 -4.02 19.11
N LEU A 62 -4.01 -4.48 17.87
CA LEU A 62 -3.47 -3.69 16.79
C LEU A 62 -4.51 -2.71 16.22
N GLY A 63 -5.78 -3.12 16.18
CA GLY A 63 -6.82 -2.41 15.44
C GLY A 63 -6.71 -2.64 13.93
N VAL A 64 -7.65 -2.05 13.20
CA VAL A 64 -7.81 -2.28 11.76
C VAL A 64 -6.58 -1.79 10.97
N ASP A 65 -6.20 -0.53 11.15
CA ASP A 65 -5.14 0.10 10.37
C ASP A 65 -3.80 -0.66 10.48
N TRP A 66 -3.38 -0.97 11.71
CA TRP A 66 -2.10 -1.66 11.90
C TRP A 66 -2.16 -3.15 11.51
N THR A 67 -3.33 -3.77 11.59
CA THR A 67 -3.53 -5.13 11.07
C THR A 67 -3.42 -5.15 9.54
N ALA A 68 -3.95 -4.15 8.85
CA ALA A 68 -3.83 -4.00 7.41
C ALA A 68 -2.36 -3.88 6.97
N GLU A 69 -1.58 -2.97 7.60
CA GLU A 69 -0.15 -2.82 7.33
C GLU A 69 0.63 -4.13 7.52
N ILE A 70 0.30 -4.93 8.54
CA ILE A 70 0.97 -6.21 8.79
C ILE A 70 0.56 -7.25 7.75
N PHE A 71 -0.69 -7.26 7.32
CA PHE A 71 -1.19 -8.21 6.34
C PHE A 71 -0.61 -7.97 4.94
N SER A 72 -0.27 -6.73 4.57
CA SER A 72 0.45 -6.43 3.33
C SER A 72 1.81 -7.15 3.24
N TYR A 73 2.42 -7.53 4.35
CA TYR A 73 3.65 -8.33 4.37
C TYR A 73 3.41 -9.85 4.34
N LEU A 74 2.17 -10.31 4.17
CA LEU A 74 1.84 -11.73 4.09
C LEU A 74 1.66 -12.23 2.64
N GLU A 75 1.70 -11.35 1.64
CA GLU A 75 1.50 -11.67 0.21
C GLU A 75 2.38 -12.83 -0.27
N ASP A 76 3.63 -12.92 0.20
CA ASP A 76 4.58 -13.98 -0.12
C ASP A 76 4.28 -15.32 0.60
N THR A 77 3.20 -15.40 1.41
CA THR A 77 2.88 -16.58 2.22
C THR A 77 1.41 -16.97 2.14
N PRO A 78 0.93 -17.32 0.92
CA PRO A 78 -0.49 -17.58 0.65
C PRO A 78 -1.10 -18.67 1.53
N GLU A 79 -0.30 -19.62 2.01
CA GLU A 79 -0.75 -20.71 2.90
C GLU A 79 -1.31 -20.24 4.25
N TYR A 80 -0.97 -19.02 4.67
CA TYR A 80 -1.47 -18.43 5.93
C TYR A 80 -2.65 -17.48 5.71
N ILE A 81 -2.79 -16.91 4.52
CA ILE A 81 -3.80 -15.89 4.24
C ILE A 81 -5.22 -16.43 4.46
N GLU A 82 -5.56 -17.58 3.87
CA GLU A 82 -6.88 -18.19 4.02
C GLU A 82 -7.18 -18.47 5.51
N GLU A 83 -6.21 -19.02 6.26
CA GLU A 83 -6.38 -19.29 7.69
C GLU A 83 -6.66 -17.99 8.45
N PHE A 84 -5.86 -16.95 8.23
CA PHE A 84 -5.93 -15.69 8.99
C PHE A 84 -7.19 -14.89 8.65
N MET A 85 -7.61 -14.87 7.40
CA MET A 85 -8.85 -14.21 6.98
C MET A 85 -10.08 -14.87 7.60
N THR A 86 -10.10 -16.21 7.75
CA THR A 86 -11.19 -16.94 8.42
C THR A 86 -11.24 -16.75 9.95
N GLU A 87 -10.23 -16.13 10.55
CA GLU A 87 -10.21 -15.80 11.99
C GLU A 87 -10.94 -14.49 12.31
N LEU A 88 -11.15 -13.65 11.31
CA LEU A 88 -11.93 -12.41 11.38
C LEU A 88 -13.37 -12.67 10.93
N SER A 89 -14.30 -11.86 11.43
CA SER A 89 -15.63 -11.81 10.81
C SER A 89 -15.53 -11.17 9.41
N VAL A 90 -16.53 -11.39 8.56
CA VAL A 90 -16.55 -10.81 7.20
C VAL A 90 -16.44 -9.28 7.24
N ASP A 91 -17.11 -8.63 8.21
CA ASP A 91 -17.04 -7.19 8.37
C ASP A 91 -15.63 -6.74 8.80
N GLU A 92 -15.02 -7.39 9.82
CA GLU A 92 -13.66 -7.08 10.27
C GLU A 92 -12.61 -7.32 9.18
N ALA A 93 -12.77 -8.37 8.40
CA ALA A 93 -11.87 -8.67 7.28
C ALA A 93 -12.02 -7.65 6.13
N ALA A 94 -13.25 -7.23 5.81
CA ALA A 94 -13.49 -6.17 4.84
C ALA A 94 -12.88 -4.84 5.31
N ASP A 95 -13.08 -4.45 6.58
CA ASP A 95 -12.48 -3.26 7.16
C ASP A 95 -10.94 -3.26 7.06
N VAL A 96 -10.30 -4.43 7.26
CA VAL A 96 -8.84 -4.57 7.12
C VAL A 96 -8.42 -4.39 5.65
N LEU A 97 -9.10 -5.05 4.71
CA LEU A 97 -8.80 -4.95 3.28
C LEU A 97 -8.99 -3.53 2.72
N GLU A 98 -9.97 -2.78 3.25
CA GLU A 98 -10.21 -1.37 2.88
C GLU A 98 -9.07 -0.43 3.25
N LYS A 99 -8.28 -0.80 4.27
CA LYS A 99 -7.13 -0.01 4.74
C LYS A 99 -5.82 -0.38 4.06
N MET A 100 -5.82 -1.43 3.27
CA MET A 100 -4.68 -1.85 2.47
C MET A 100 -4.62 -1.08 1.15
N ASP A 101 -3.44 -1.05 0.52
CA ASP A 101 -3.35 -0.69 -0.88
C ASP A 101 -4.18 -1.68 -1.72
N ALA A 102 -4.83 -1.18 -2.76
CA ALA A 102 -5.78 -2.01 -3.50
C ALA A 102 -5.12 -3.20 -4.22
N ASP A 103 -3.85 -3.08 -4.60
CA ASP A 103 -3.05 -4.18 -5.15
C ASP A 103 -2.75 -5.25 -4.08
N ASP A 104 -2.36 -4.86 -2.86
CA ASP A 104 -2.16 -5.78 -1.73
C ASP A 104 -3.48 -6.47 -1.35
N ALA A 105 -4.59 -5.73 -1.32
CA ALA A 105 -5.90 -6.29 -1.05
C ALA A 105 -6.31 -7.32 -2.10
N VAL A 106 -6.01 -7.09 -3.38
CA VAL A 106 -6.26 -8.04 -4.47
C VAL A 106 -5.40 -9.29 -4.30
N ASP A 107 -4.12 -9.14 -3.97
CA ASP A 107 -3.22 -10.27 -3.73
C ASP A 107 -3.72 -11.16 -2.56
N ILE A 108 -4.31 -10.57 -1.52
CA ILE A 108 -4.98 -11.34 -0.44
C ILE A 108 -6.26 -12.01 -0.95
N LEU A 109 -7.12 -11.27 -1.66
CA LEU A 109 -8.39 -11.78 -2.18
C LEU A 109 -8.21 -12.91 -3.21
N ASP A 110 -7.08 -12.99 -3.89
CA ASP A 110 -6.74 -14.09 -4.80
C ASP A 110 -6.42 -15.40 -4.07
N ASN A 111 -6.12 -15.33 -2.77
CA ASN A 111 -5.79 -16.46 -1.92
C ASN A 111 -6.96 -16.97 -1.06
N VAL A 112 -8.17 -16.46 -1.26
CA VAL A 112 -9.40 -16.96 -0.61
C VAL A 112 -10.35 -17.57 -1.64
N SER A 113 -11.35 -18.32 -1.17
CA SER A 113 -12.35 -18.91 -2.07
C SER A 113 -13.18 -17.83 -2.80
N GLU A 114 -13.73 -18.17 -3.97
CA GLU A 114 -14.56 -17.23 -4.76
C GLU A 114 -15.77 -16.73 -3.97
N GLU A 115 -16.40 -17.59 -3.16
CA GLU A 115 -17.53 -17.23 -2.32
C GLU A 115 -17.12 -16.23 -1.24
N GLU A 116 -15.98 -16.43 -0.60
CA GLU A 116 -15.42 -15.52 0.41
C GLU A 116 -15.00 -14.19 -0.21
N ARG A 117 -14.33 -14.24 -1.37
CA ARG A 117 -13.95 -13.04 -2.12
C ARG A 117 -15.14 -12.14 -2.40
N GLN A 118 -16.21 -12.72 -2.95
CA GLN A 118 -17.43 -11.96 -3.24
C GLN A 118 -18.09 -11.41 -1.97
N ALA A 119 -18.10 -12.18 -0.89
CA ALA A 119 -18.62 -11.73 0.39
C ALA A 119 -17.80 -10.52 0.92
N LEU A 120 -16.48 -10.62 0.94
CA LEU A 120 -15.58 -9.56 1.38
C LEU A 120 -15.76 -8.28 0.54
N ILE A 121 -15.69 -8.38 -0.79
CA ILE A 121 -15.90 -7.23 -1.69
C ILE A 121 -17.28 -6.61 -1.51
N SER A 122 -18.32 -7.41 -1.19
CA SER A 122 -19.69 -6.89 -1.00
C SER A 122 -19.83 -6.05 0.28
N HIS A 123 -19.00 -6.31 1.30
CA HIS A 123 -19.00 -5.60 2.59
C HIS A 123 -18.07 -4.38 2.60
N MET A 124 -17.19 -4.25 1.62
CA MET A 124 -16.31 -3.08 1.47
C MET A 124 -17.08 -1.79 1.21
N GLU A 125 -16.57 -0.67 1.71
CA GLU A 125 -17.02 0.66 1.33
C GLU A 125 -16.82 0.89 -0.17
N LYS A 126 -17.64 1.80 -0.71
CA LYS A 126 -17.73 2.00 -2.16
C LYS A 126 -16.39 2.31 -2.81
N ASP A 127 -15.59 3.20 -2.21
CA ASP A 127 -14.36 3.70 -2.84
C ASP A 127 -13.29 2.59 -2.89
N ALA A 128 -13.07 1.85 -1.80
CA ALA A 128 -12.16 0.71 -1.77
C ALA A 128 -12.62 -0.41 -2.72
N LYS A 129 -13.92 -0.69 -2.73
CA LYS A 129 -14.52 -1.64 -3.67
C LYS A 129 -14.29 -1.25 -5.12
N ASP A 130 -14.49 0.01 -5.48
CA ASP A 130 -14.30 0.50 -6.84
C ASP A 130 -12.82 0.34 -7.28
N ASP A 131 -11.86 0.54 -6.36
CA ASP A 131 -10.43 0.36 -6.60
C ASP A 131 -10.05 -1.11 -6.81
N VAL A 132 -10.51 -2.01 -5.95
CA VAL A 132 -10.31 -3.47 -6.10
C VAL A 132 -10.95 -3.97 -7.40
N CYS A 133 -12.19 -3.57 -7.71
CA CYS A 133 -12.86 -3.94 -8.95
C CYS A 133 -12.15 -3.39 -10.19
N LEU A 134 -11.50 -2.23 -10.08
CA LEU A 134 -10.70 -1.66 -11.16
C LEU A 134 -9.50 -2.57 -11.48
N ILE A 135 -8.77 -3.05 -10.47
CA ILE A 135 -7.65 -3.97 -10.66
C ILE A 135 -8.13 -5.27 -11.29
N TYR A 136 -9.21 -5.85 -10.79
CA TYR A 136 -9.83 -7.06 -11.37
C TYR A 136 -10.41 -6.86 -12.78
N SER A 137 -10.57 -5.63 -13.26
CA SER A 137 -11.02 -5.38 -14.64
C SER A 137 -9.93 -5.58 -15.69
N TYR A 138 -8.68 -5.79 -15.27
CA TYR A 138 -7.55 -6.09 -16.14
C TYR A 138 -7.26 -7.58 -16.19
N ASP A 139 -6.79 -8.08 -17.34
CA ASP A 139 -6.28 -9.43 -17.45
C ASP A 139 -4.92 -9.56 -16.72
N ASP A 140 -4.59 -10.74 -16.22
CA ASP A 140 -3.37 -11.00 -15.41
C ASP A 140 -2.06 -10.63 -16.12
N ASP A 141 -2.04 -10.62 -17.46
CA ASP A 141 -0.92 -10.22 -18.28
C ASP A 141 -0.92 -8.71 -18.61
N GLU A 142 -1.94 -7.98 -18.23
CA GLU A 142 -2.01 -6.52 -18.37
C GLU A 142 -1.30 -5.84 -17.20
N ILE A 143 -0.60 -4.74 -17.49
CA ILE A 143 0.07 -3.94 -16.45
C ILE A 143 -0.93 -3.37 -15.43
N GLY A 144 -2.18 -3.17 -15.83
CA GLY A 144 -3.24 -2.67 -14.96
C GLY A 144 -3.53 -3.58 -13.75
N SER A 145 -3.34 -4.90 -13.89
CA SER A 145 -3.49 -5.86 -12.79
C SER A 145 -2.39 -5.77 -11.72
N LYS A 146 -1.30 -5.04 -12.00
CA LYS A 146 -0.14 -4.85 -11.12
C LYS A 146 0.05 -3.38 -10.74
N MET A 147 -1.03 -2.61 -10.75
CA MET A 147 -0.97 -1.18 -10.42
C MET A 147 -1.40 -0.95 -8.98
N THR A 148 -0.60 -0.18 -8.27
CA THR A 148 -1.07 0.44 -7.02
C THR A 148 -1.99 1.63 -7.32
N THR A 149 -2.97 1.87 -6.47
CA THR A 149 -3.77 3.09 -6.44
C THR A 149 -3.17 4.16 -5.52
N ASN A 150 -2.14 3.80 -4.77
CA ASN A 150 -1.41 4.64 -3.83
C ASN A 150 -0.34 5.46 -4.56
N PHE A 151 -0.64 6.70 -4.94
CA PHE A 151 0.28 7.62 -5.61
C PHE A 151 -0.13 9.09 -5.43
N ILE A 152 0.87 9.98 -5.50
CA ILE A 152 0.68 11.43 -5.47
C ILE A 152 0.36 11.96 -6.87
N CYS A 153 -0.70 12.75 -6.97
CA CYS A 153 -1.11 13.39 -8.23
C CYS A 153 -1.38 14.89 -8.04
N ILE A 154 -0.76 15.74 -8.88
CA ILE A 154 -0.91 17.19 -8.82
C ILE A 154 -1.24 17.80 -10.17
N ASN A 155 -1.84 19.00 -10.19
CA ASN A 155 -2.13 19.72 -11.41
C ASN A 155 -0.89 20.48 -11.95
N ASN A 156 -0.71 20.50 -13.27
CA ASN A 156 0.43 21.13 -13.95
C ASN A 156 0.48 22.66 -13.83
N LYS A 157 -0.59 23.31 -13.40
CA LYS A 157 -0.68 24.76 -13.25
C LYS A 157 -0.27 25.29 -11.88
N LEU A 158 -0.01 24.40 -10.93
CA LEU A 158 0.41 24.77 -9.60
C LEU A 158 1.78 25.45 -9.61
N THR A 159 1.98 26.34 -8.66
CA THR A 159 3.32 26.84 -8.32
C THR A 159 4.08 25.78 -7.54
N ILE A 160 5.41 25.88 -7.45
CA ILE A 160 6.26 24.99 -6.64
C ILE A 160 5.74 24.88 -5.19
N LYS A 161 5.34 26.01 -4.62
CA LYS A 161 4.83 26.07 -3.24
C LYS A 161 3.48 25.35 -3.09
N GLU A 162 2.58 25.51 -4.04
CA GLU A 162 1.28 24.82 -4.04
C GLU A 162 1.45 23.31 -4.28
N ALA A 163 2.32 22.93 -5.22
CA ALA A 163 2.66 21.53 -5.48
C ALA A 163 3.23 20.84 -4.23
N MET A 164 4.12 21.52 -3.51
CA MET A 164 4.65 21.00 -2.24
C MET A 164 3.57 20.86 -1.17
N LYS A 165 2.60 21.79 -1.12
CA LYS A 165 1.49 21.70 -0.17
C LYS A 165 0.56 20.52 -0.50
N GLU A 166 0.25 20.34 -1.79
CA GLU A 166 -0.56 19.19 -2.25
C GLU A 166 0.16 17.85 -1.99
N LEU A 167 1.47 17.78 -2.25
CA LEU A 167 2.29 16.62 -1.92
C LEU A 167 2.16 16.26 -0.43
N VAL A 168 2.36 17.24 0.47
CA VAL A 168 2.30 16.99 1.92
C VAL A 168 0.90 16.52 2.34
N ALA A 169 -0.16 17.10 1.78
CA ALA A 169 -1.52 16.70 2.11
C ALA A 169 -1.84 15.27 1.66
N GLN A 170 -1.37 14.88 0.46
CA GLN A 170 -1.62 13.53 -0.06
C GLN A 170 -0.67 12.48 0.56
N ALA A 171 0.52 12.87 1.02
CA ALA A 171 1.48 11.97 1.65
C ALA A 171 1.04 11.50 3.05
N GLU A 172 -0.02 12.05 3.63
CA GLU A 172 -0.65 11.53 4.85
C GLU A 172 -1.39 10.20 4.61
N GLU A 173 -1.80 9.96 3.35
CA GLU A 173 -2.61 8.80 2.94
C GLU A 173 -1.91 7.94 1.87
N ASN A 174 -0.72 8.35 1.38
CA ASN A 174 -0.02 7.67 0.29
C ASN A 174 1.46 7.50 0.60
N ASP A 175 1.96 6.28 0.52
CA ASP A 175 3.36 5.93 0.79
C ASP A 175 4.26 6.10 -0.44
N ASN A 176 3.71 6.01 -1.66
CA ASN A 176 4.43 6.15 -2.91
C ASN A 176 4.69 7.62 -3.29
N VAL A 177 5.50 8.29 -2.47
CA VAL A 177 5.80 9.73 -2.61
C VAL A 177 6.98 10.05 -3.53
N ASN A 178 7.78 9.05 -3.93
CA ASN A 178 9.00 9.27 -4.70
C ASN A 178 8.77 9.84 -6.09
N THR A 179 7.65 9.45 -6.72
CA THR A 179 7.23 9.93 -8.04
C THR A 179 5.90 10.64 -7.91
N ILE A 180 5.88 11.92 -8.25
CA ILE A 180 4.69 12.75 -8.25
C ILE A 180 4.16 12.83 -9.67
N TYR A 181 2.96 12.31 -9.90
CA TYR A 181 2.32 12.39 -11.20
C TYR A 181 1.69 13.76 -11.42
N VAL A 182 1.81 14.26 -12.65
CA VAL A 182 1.28 15.57 -13.03
C VAL A 182 0.20 15.40 -14.09
N VAL A 183 -0.95 16.03 -13.87
CA VAL A 183 -2.10 16.01 -14.78
C VAL A 183 -2.48 17.42 -15.23
N ASP A 184 -3.20 17.51 -16.34
CA ASP A 184 -3.82 18.74 -16.79
C ASP A 184 -5.21 18.96 -16.14
N ASP A 185 -5.89 20.05 -16.51
CA ASP A 185 -7.24 20.38 -15.99
C ASP A 185 -8.32 19.35 -16.36
N ASN A 186 -8.06 18.47 -17.30
CA ASN A 186 -8.95 17.39 -17.70
C ASN A 186 -8.54 16.04 -17.06
N ASN A 187 -7.66 16.09 -16.06
CA ASN A 187 -7.06 14.91 -15.44
C ASN A 187 -6.33 14.01 -16.45
N ILE A 188 -5.79 14.58 -17.52
CA ILE A 188 -4.97 13.84 -18.48
C ILE A 188 -3.50 13.95 -18.04
N TYR A 189 -2.82 12.81 -18.05
CA TYR A 189 -1.39 12.76 -17.72
C TYR A 189 -0.57 13.73 -18.56
N TYR A 190 0.16 14.56 -17.87
CA TYR A 190 1.05 15.56 -18.46
C TYR A 190 2.53 15.15 -18.31
N GLY A 191 2.93 14.60 -17.18
CA GLY A 191 4.29 14.19 -16.89
C GLY A 191 4.46 13.70 -15.45
N ALA A 192 5.70 13.60 -14.99
CA ALA A 192 6.02 13.24 -13.62
C ALA A 192 7.16 14.10 -13.08
N ILE A 193 7.21 14.23 -11.76
CA ILE A 193 8.27 14.94 -11.02
C ILE A 193 8.88 13.95 -10.05
N ASP A 194 10.20 13.89 -9.97
CA ASP A 194 10.90 13.21 -8.88
C ASP A 194 10.77 14.05 -7.60
N LEU A 195 10.45 13.41 -6.46
CA LEU A 195 10.32 14.09 -5.17
C LEU A 195 11.54 14.97 -4.87
N LYS A 196 12.75 14.49 -5.18
CA LYS A 196 13.99 15.23 -4.99
C LYS A 196 14.00 16.54 -5.77
N ASP A 197 13.49 16.53 -7.01
CA ASP A 197 13.49 17.71 -7.87
C ASP A 197 12.50 18.75 -7.33
N LEU A 198 11.34 18.31 -6.82
CA LEU A 198 10.40 19.21 -6.15
C LEU A 198 10.97 19.81 -4.85
N ILE A 199 11.67 18.99 -4.02
CA ILE A 199 12.29 19.46 -2.77
C ILE A 199 13.40 20.50 -3.02
N VAL A 200 14.20 20.34 -4.10
CA VAL A 200 15.30 21.26 -4.38
C VAL A 200 14.89 22.49 -5.20
N ALA A 201 13.68 22.47 -5.77
CA ALA A 201 13.14 23.56 -6.56
C ALA A 201 13.02 24.85 -5.73
N ARG A 202 13.13 26.00 -6.38
CA ARG A 202 13.01 27.31 -5.75
C ARG A 202 11.65 27.93 -6.07
N ASP A 203 11.10 28.70 -5.13
CA ASP A 203 9.79 29.32 -5.24
C ASP A 203 9.58 30.18 -6.51
N TYR A 204 10.65 30.70 -7.11
CA TYR A 204 10.62 31.47 -8.36
C TYR A 204 10.68 30.64 -9.62
N GLN A 205 10.95 29.34 -9.53
CA GLN A 205 10.93 28.42 -10.69
C GLN A 205 9.49 28.07 -11.06
N LYS A 206 9.27 27.77 -12.30
CA LYS A 206 7.98 27.21 -12.73
C LYS A 206 7.97 25.71 -12.51
N LEU A 207 6.82 25.18 -12.12
CA LEU A 207 6.64 23.73 -11.99
C LEU A 207 7.00 23.01 -13.29
N GLU A 208 6.65 23.59 -14.42
CA GLU A 208 6.93 23.05 -15.76
C GLU A 208 8.42 22.81 -16.03
N ASP A 209 9.32 23.57 -15.38
CA ASP A 209 10.77 23.43 -15.57
C ASP A 209 11.34 22.15 -14.94
N ILE A 210 10.61 21.52 -14.01
CA ILE A 210 11.00 20.29 -13.30
C ILE A 210 10.15 19.08 -13.70
N ILE A 211 9.11 19.27 -14.50
CA ILE A 211 8.29 18.16 -15.00
C ILE A 211 9.07 17.39 -16.09
N CYS A 212 9.28 16.10 -15.84
CA CYS A 212 9.77 15.19 -16.84
C CYS A 212 8.61 14.76 -17.75
N ILE A 213 8.57 15.29 -18.97
CA ILE A 213 7.58 14.89 -19.98
C ILE A 213 8.10 13.61 -20.62
N CYS A 214 7.60 12.46 -20.19
CA CYS A 214 7.93 11.19 -20.82
C CYS A 214 7.40 11.18 -22.25
N SER A 215 8.31 11.24 -23.23
CA SER A 215 7.93 11.03 -24.63
C SER A 215 7.32 9.61 -24.74
N ARG A 216 6.35 9.44 -25.65
CA ARG A 216 5.67 8.15 -25.99
C ARG A 216 6.60 6.94 -26.21
N LYS A 217 7.92 7.11 -26.14
CA LYS A 217 8.94 6.06 -26.26
C LYS A 217 9.16 5.25 -24.98
N ASP A 218 8.73 5.75 -23.82
CA ASP A 218 8.73 4.96 -22.59
C ASP A 218 7.37 4.25 -22.43
N GLU A 219 7.22 3.20 -23.23
CA GLU A 219 5.99 2.43 -23.37
C GLU A 219 5.51 1.86 -22.01
N ARG A 220 6.42 1.62 -21.07
CA ARG A 220 6.12 1.13 -19.72
C ARG A 220 5.40 2.16 -18.85
N MET A 221 5.90 3.39 -18.80
CA MET A 221 5.26 4.48 -18.06
C MET A 221 3.92 4.88 -18.67
N TYR A 222 3.84 4.94 -20.02
CA TYR A 222 2.60 5.27 -20.70
C TYR A 222 1.49 4.23 -20.49
N ARG A 223 1.81 2.94 -20.48
CA ARG A 223 0.86 1.85 -20.22
C ARG A 223 0.38 1.89 -18.77
N ARG A 224 1.29 2.06 -17.81
CA ARG A 224 0.97 2.23 -16.37
C ARG A 224 -0.02 3.37 -16.17
N PHE A 225 0.14 4.46 -16.91
CA PHE A 225 -0.68 5.65 -16.79
C PHE A 225 -2.04 5.56 -17.50
N LYS A 226 -2.16 4.79 -18.58
CA LYS A 226 -3.44 4.58 -19.27
C LYS A 226 -4.47 3.89 -18.36
N GLY A 227 -4.00 3.05 -17.45
CA GLY A 227 -4.82 2.49 -16.38
C GLY A 227 -5.33 3.55 -15.41
N LEU A 228 -4.42 4.38 -14.87
CA LEU A 228 -4.76 5.48 -13.96
C LEU A 228 -5.76 6.48 -14.57
N GLN A 229 -5.66 6.77 -15.86
CA GLN A 229 -6.57 7.67 -16.56
C GLN A 229 -8.02 7.17 -16.57
N ARG A 230 -8.27 5.87 -16.57
CA ARG A 230 -9.63 5.31 -16.47
C ARG A 230 -10.24 5.59 -15.10
N ARG A 231 -9.43 5.53 -14.02
CA ARG A 231 -9.87 5.84 -12.64
C ARG A 231 -10.30 7.29 -12.51
N PHE A 232 -9.48 8.25 -12.97
CA PHE A 232 -9.85 9.67 -12.93
C PHE A 232 -11.15 9.98 -13.67
N ASN A 233 -11.43 9.28 -14.77
CA ASN A 233 -12.66 9.45 -15.52
C ASN A 233 -13.88 8.77 -14.87
N SER A 234 -13.72 7.81 -13.98
CA SER A 234 -14.81 7.15 -13.26
C SER A 234 -15.21 7.84 -11.95
N SER A 235 -14.27 8.52 -11.30
CA SER A 235 -14.50 9.26 -10.04
C SER A 235 -15.19 10.62 -10.23
N ILE A 236 -15.40 11.08 -11.47
CA ILE A 236 -16.03 12.38 -11.80
C ILE A 236 -17.49 12.20 -12.29
N LYS A 237 -18.07 11.02 -12.17
CA LYS A 237 -19.51 10.80 -12.42
C LYS A 237 -20.26 10.61 -11.13
#